data_99fcfe1589f2d477b9335aa4df53285e
#
_entry.id   99fcfe1589f2d477b9335aa4df53285e
#
_cell.length_a   1.000
_cell.length_b   1.000
_cell.length_c   1.000
_cell.angle_alpha   90.00
_cell.angle_beta   90.00
_cell.angle_gamma   90.00
#
_symmetry.space_group_name_H-M   'P 1'
#
loop_
_entity.id
_entity.type
_entity.pdbx_description
1 polymer ?
#
loop_
_entity_poly.entity_id
_entity_poly.type
_entity_poly.pdbx_seq_one_letter_code
_entity_poly.pdbx_strand_id
1 'polypeptide(L)'
;SGEVYNITAYEEISNITIVEKILDLMNKSHNMIEFVSDRPGHDKRYSINSSKIEKTIGWKPTYTFDDALKETVNWYLENKNWWMPLIDEKVLHPQPWTLNWSK
;
A
#
# COMPACT_ATOMS: atom_id res chain seq x y z
N SER A 1 -15.05 15.07 -19.67
CA SER A 1 -15.86 14.65 -18.53
C SER A 1 -16.43 13.26 -18.74
N GLY A 2 -16.68 12.51 -17.69
CA GLY A 2 -17.18 11.13 -17.77
C GLY A 2 -16.13 10.10 -18.18
N GLU A 3 -14.87 10.46 -18.27
CA GLU A 3 -13.77 9.54 -18.60
C GLU A 3 -13.22 8.84 -17.36
N VAL A 4 -12.70 7.62 -17.56
CA VAL A 4 -12.03 6.83 -16.52
C VAL A 4 -10.55 6.74 -16.86
N TYR A 5 -9.69 7.01 -15.89
CA TYR A 5 -8.25 6.96 -16.02
C TYR A 5 -7.62 6.03 -15.00
N ASN A 6 -6.66 5.22 -15.45
CA ASN A 6 -5.78 4.49 -14.54
C ASN A 6 -4.59 5.37 -14.18
N ILE A 7 -4.19 5.33 -12.91
CA ILE A 7 -3.07 6.10 -12.38
C ILE A 7 -2.07 5.14 -11.76
N THR A 8 -0.81 5.26 -12.15
CA THR A 8 0.29 4.46 -11.59
C THR A 8 1.61 5.21 -11.68
N ALA A 9 2.53 4.87 -10.80
CA ALA A 9 3.90 5.37 -10.84
C ALA A 9 4.84 4.48 -11.68
N TYR A 10 4.33 3.43 -12.32
CA TYR A 10 5.08 2.46 -13.14
C TYR A 10 6.17 1.68 -12.38
N GLU A 11 6.21 1.75 -11.08
CA GLU A 11 7.17 0.99 -10.27
C GLU A 11 6.49 -0.27 -9.73
N GLU A 12 6.94 -1.42 -10.21
CA GLU A 12 6.49 -2.73 -9.72
C GLU A 12 7.42 -3.20 -8.62
N ILE A 13 6.90 -3.33 -7.40
CA ILE A 13 7.69 -3.69 -6.23
C ILE A 13 6.98 -4.82 -5.49
N SER A 14 7.74 -5.86 -5.10
CA SER A 14 7.18 -6.98 -4.33
C SER A 14 6.71 -6.53 -2.95
N ASN A 15 5.69 -7.21 -2.43
CA ASN A 15 5.16 -6.91 -1.09
C ASN A 15 6.23 -6.99 -0.01
N ILE A 16 7.09 -8.01 -0.06
CA ILE A 16 8.17 -8.16 0.93
C ILE A 16 9.13 -6.97 0.89
N THR A 17 9.50 -6.49 -0.29
CA THR A 17 10.37 -5.32 -0.43
C THR A 17 9.71 -4.06 0.15
N ILE A 18 8.42 -3.86 -0.07
CA ILE A 18 7.68 -2.72 0.52
C ILE A 18 7.68 -2.81 2.04
N VAL A 19 7.42 -3.98 2.61
CA VAL A 19 7.42 -4.18 4.07
C VAL A 19 8.80 -3.90 4.66
N GLU A 20 9.86 -4.40 4.04
CA GLU A 20 11.24 -4.14 4.47
C GLU A 20 11.57 -2.64 4.44
N LYS A 21 11.18 -1.93 3.38
CA LYS A 21 11.37 -0.48 3.27
C LYS A 21 10.62 0.30 4.36
N ILE A 22 9.40 -0.11 4.69
CA ILE A 22 8.62 0.51 5.77
C ILE A 22 9.33 0.31 7.11
N LEU A 23 9.79 -0.90 7.40
CA LEU A 23 10.51 -1.20 8.63
C LEU A 23 11.80 -0.39 8.74
N ASP A 24 12.56 -0.27 7.65
CA ASP A 24 13.79 0.54 7.62
C ASP A 24 13.47 2.02 7.89
N LEU A 25 12.43 2.58 7.29
CA LEU A 25 12.00 3.96 7.53
C LEU A 25 11.57 4.20 8.98
N MET A 26 11.05 3.19 9.65
CA MET A 26 10.61 3.25 11.04
C MET A 26 11.71 2.85 12.04
N ASN A 27 12.91 2.52 11.57
CA ASN A 27 14.01 1.97 12.37
C ASN A 27 13.60 0.72 13.17
N LYS A 28 12.84 -0.17 12.52
CA LYS A 28 12.37 -1.43 13.12
C LYS A 28 13.09 -2.63 12.51
N SER A 29 13.21 -3.70 13.30
CA SER A 29 13.84 -4.93 12.86
C SER A 29 12.98 -5.68 11.84
N HIS A 30 13.61 -6.28 10.82
CA HIS A 30 12.95 -7.20 9.88
C HIS A 30 12.41 -8.46 10.56
N ASN A 31 12.82 -8.74 11.80
CA ASN A 31 12.24 -9.84 12.61
C ASN A 31 10.75 -9.62 12.94
N MET A 32 10.22 -8.43 12.72
CA MET A 32 8.79 -8.16 12.87
C MET A 32 7.94 -8.73 11.71
N ILE A 33 8.59 -9.22 10.65
CA ILE A 33 7.90 -9.84 9.52
C ILE A 33 7.46 -11.25 9.90
N GLU A 34 6.18 -11.55 9.74
CA GLU A 34 5.61 -12.87 9.91
C GLU A 34 5.00 -13.35 8.59
N PHE A 35 5.41 -14.53 8.14
CA PHE A 35 4.85 -15.15 6.95
C PHE A 35 3.64 -15.99 7.32
N VAL A 36 2.53 -15.73 6.66
CA VAL A 36 1.26 -16.44 6.89
C VAL A 36 0.80 -17.10 5.60
N SER A 37 -0.18 -18.01 5.68
CA SER A 37 -0.77 -18.60 4.48
C SER A 37 -1.47 -17.54 3.65
N ASP A 38 -1.35 -17.66 2.33
CA ASP A 38 -1.97 -16.74 1.40
C ASP A 38 -3.49 -16.90 1.37
N ARG A 39 -4.20 -15.84 1.00
CA ARG A 39 -5.65 -15.91 0.83
C ARG A 39 -6.00 -16.69 -0.44
N PRO A 40 -7.11 -17.42 -0.47
CA PRO A 40 -7.58 -18.09 -1.68
C PRO A 40 -7.84 -17.10 -2.82
N GLY A 41 -7.39 -17.44 -4.03
CA GLY A 41 -7.63 -16.63 -5.22
C GLY A 41 -6.85 -15.30 -5.27
N HIS A 42 -5.77 -15.19 -4.48
CA HIS A 42 -4.95 -13.97 -4.48
C HIS A 42 -4.18 -13.83 -5.79
N ASP A 43 -4.27 -12.66 -6.41
CA ASP A 43 -3.50 -12.34 -7.61
C ASP A 43 -2.01 -12.22 -7.27
N LYS A 44 -1.16 -12.80 -8.12
CA LYS A 44 0.29 -12.75 -7.91
C LYS A 44 0.90 -11.39 -8.22
N ARG A 45 0.27 -10.65 -9.13
CA ARG A 45 0.82 -9.40 -9.66
C ARG A 45 -0.27 -8.46 -10.11
N TYR A 46 -0.08 -7.18 -9.76
CA TYR A 46 -0.85 -6.08 -10.31
C TYR A 46 0.08 -5.19 -11.12
N SER A 47 -0.31 -4.87 -12.34
CA SER A 47 0.42 -3.94 -13.19
C SER A 47 -0.60 -3.09 -13.93
N ILE A 48 -0.48 -1.78 -13.78
CA ILE A 48 -1.44 -0.81 -14.32
C ILE A 48 -0.70 0.08 -15.32
N ASN A 49 -1.40 0.48 -16.39
CA ASN A 49 -0.89 1.38 -17.41
C ASN A 49 -1.63 2.72 -17.35
N SER A 50 -0.90 3.82 -17.13
CA SER A 50 -1.45 5.16 -17.08
C SER A 50 -1.22 5.99 -18.35
N SER A 51 -0.91 5.36 -19.48
CA SER A 51 -0.62 6.08 -20.73
C SER A 51 -1.79 6.94 -21.21
N LYS A 52 -3.03 6.54 -20.95
CA LYS A 52 -4.23 7.33 -21.33
C LYS A 52 -4.23 8.69 -20.66
N ILE A 53 -4.02 8.76 -19.34
CA ILE A 53 -4.03 10.03 -18.61
C ILE A 53 -2.85 10.91 -19.01
N GLU A 54 -1.68 10.31 -19.24
CA GLU A 54 -0.50 11.05 -19.69
C GLU A 54 -0.73 11.72 -21.06
N LYS A 55 -1.27 10.97 -22.02
CA LYS A 55 -1.53 11.48 -23.37
C LYS A 55 -2.68 12.49 -23.43
N THR A 56 -3.71 12.30 -22.59
CA THR A 56 -4.94 13.10 -22.66
C THR A 56 -4.79 14.44 -21.93
N ILE A 57 -4.22 14.44 -20.73
CA ILE A 57 -4.13 15.63 -19.88
C ILE A 57 -2.70 15.94 -19.39
N GLY A 58 -1.71 15.17 -19.82
CA GLY A 58 -0.31 15.41 -19.50
C GLY A 58 0.09 15.10 -18.07
N TRP A 59 -0.75 14.38 -17.31
CA TRP A 59 -0.41 14.00 -15.95
C TRP A 59 0.72 12.98 -15.91
N LYS A 60 1.66 13.20 -15.02
CA LYS A 60 2.77 12.25 -14.74
C LYS A 60 3.01 12.16 -13.23
N PRO A 61 3.51 11.00 -12.74
CA PRO A 61 4.00 10.91 -11.37
C PRO A 61 5.11 11.93 -11.12
N THR A 62 5.04 12.60 -9.97
CA THR A 62 6.05 13.61 -9.57
C THR A 62 6.98 13.10 -8.48
N TYR A 63 6.68 11.96 -7.88
CA TYR A 63 7.46 11.33 -6.82
C TYR A 63 8.01 9.99 -7.27
N THR A 64 9.22 9.67 -6.82
CA THR A 64 9.70 8.28 -6.83
C THR A 64 8.95 7.47 -5.79
N PHE A 65 8.94 6.14 -5.94
CA PHE A 65 8.33 5.27 -4.93
C PHE A 65 8.95 5.50 -3.54
N ASP A 66 10.27 5.55 -3.44
CA ASP A 66 10.95 5.72 -2.17
C ASP A 66 10.61 7.05 -1.48
N ASP A 67 10.57 8.15 -2.22
CA ASP A 67 10.19 9.46 -1.67
C ASP A 67 8.73 9.48 -1.22
N ALA A 68 7.82 8.94 -2.04
CA ALA A 68 6.40 8.86 -1.72
C ALA A 68 6.14 7.96 -0.50
N LEU A 69 6.82 6.82 -0.41
CA LEU A 69 6.70 5.92 0.73
C LEU A 69 7.17 6.60 2.02
N LYS A 70 8.30 7.30 1.96
CA LYS A 70 8.82 8.05 3.11
C LYS A 70 7.82 9.09 3.61
N GLU A 71 7.23 9.88 2.73
CA GLU A 71 6.21 10.85 3.10
C GLU A 71 4.97 10.16 3.69
N THR A 72 4.54 9.05 3.11
CA THR A 72 3.40 8.27 3.60
C THR A 72 3.64 7.74 5.00
N VAL A 73 4.78 7.11 5.26
CA VAL A 73 5.15 6.61 6.59
C VAL A 73 5.19 7.75 7.60
N ASN A 74 5.82 8.88 7.26
CA ASN A 74 5.90 10.04 8.13
C ASN A 74 4.50 10.59 8.45
N TRP A 75 3.61 10.63 7.46
CA TRP A 75 2.23 11.07 7.68
C TRP A 75 1.52 10.19 8.73
N TYR A 76 1.64 8.87 8.62
CA TYR A 76 1.04 7.96 9.61
C TYR A 76 1.63 8.14 11.00
N LEU A 77 2.94 8.34 11.11
CA LEU A 77 3.59 8.58 12.40
C LEU A 77 3.13 9.90 13.04
N GLU A 78 2.91 10.93 12.25
CA GLU A 78 2.51 12.27 12.71
C GLU A 78 1.01 12.40 12.96
N ASN A 79 0.18 11.54 12.38
CA ASN A 79 -1.28 11.63 12.43
C ASN A 79 -1.94 10.45 13.16
N LYS A 80 -1.30 9.94 14.19
CA LYS A 80 -1.81 8.80 14.99
C LYS A 80 -3.21 9.06 15.55
N ASN A 81 -3.48 10.28 15.98
CA ASN A 81 -4.78 10.67 16.51
C ASN A 81 -5.92 10.52 15.49
N TRP A 82 -5.59 10.59 14.20
CA TRP A 82 -6.57 10.45 13.14
C TRP A 82 -6.92 8.99 12.85
N TRP A 83 -5.92 8.10 12.76
CA TRP A 83 -6.16 6.73 12.30
C TRP A 83 -6.26 5.70 13.44
N MET A 84 -5.62 5.91 14.61
CA MET A 84 -5.69 4.94 15.70
C MET A 84 -7.12 4.61 16.15
N PRO A 85 -8.07 5.54 16.22
CA PRO A 85 -9.45 5.20 16.58
C PRO A 85 -10.16 4.30 15.56
N LEU A 86 -9.62 4.16 14.35
CA LEU A 86 -10.22 3.38 13.27
C LEU A 86 -9.75 1.92 13.26
N ILE A 87 -8.72 1.58 14.02
CA ILE A 87 -8.18 0.23 14.06
C ILE A 87 -8.83 -0.60 15.16
N ASP A 88 -9.05 -1.87 14.87
CA ASP A 88 -9.56 -2.87 15.80
C ASP A 88 -8.84 -4.21 15.60
N GLU A 89 -9.25 -5.23 16.36
CA GLU A 89 -8.66 -6.56 16.28
C GLU A 89 -8.80 -7.20 14.90
N LYS A 90 -9.87 -6.90 14.17
CA LYS A 90 -10.07 -7.43 12.82
C LYS A 90 -9.10 -6.81 11.83
N VAL A 91 -8.87 -5.52 11.91
CA VAL A 91 -7.91 -4.81 11.06
C VAL A 91 -6.49 -5.32 11.29
N LEU A 92 -6.15 -5.59 12.54
CA LEU A 92 -4.82 -6.06 12.94
C LEU A 92 -4.63 -7.58 12.81
N HIS A 93 -5.68 -8.33 12.46
CA HIS A 93 -5.59 -9.77 12.33
C HIS A 93 -4.67 -10.16 11.17
N PRO A 94 -3.71 -11.10 11.35
CA PRO A 94 -2.77 -11.47 10.28
C PRO A 94 -3.43 -12.14 9.06
N GLN A 95 -4.60 -12.70 9.24
CA GLN A 95 -5.40 -13.32 8.18
C GLN A 95 -6.85 -12.80 8.22
N PRO A 96 -7.07 -11.51 7.95
CA PRO A 96 -8.39 -10.89 8.14
C PRO A 96 -9.48 -11.51 7.25
N TRP A 97 -9.12 -12.13 6.12
CA TRP A 97 -10.07 -12.81 5.25
C TRP A 97 -10.70 -14.08 5.85
N THR A 98 -10.14 -14.59 6.97
CA THR A 98 -10.72 -15.73 7.69
C THR A 98 -11.79 -15.33 8.69
N LEU A 99 -11.94 -14.03 8.95
CA LEU A 99 -12.87 -13.49 9.91
C LEU A 99 -14.28 -13.29 9.33
N ASN A 100 -15.27 -13.35 10.19
CA ASN A 100 -16.62 -12.97 9.81
C ASN A 100 -16.76 -11.43 9.87
N TRP A 101 -16.96 -10.81 8.71
CA TRP A 101 -17.14 -9.36 8.56
C TRP A 101 -18.61 -8.93 8.47
N SER A 102 -19.55 -9.86 8.64
CA SER A 102 -20.98 -9.52 8.66
C SER A 102 -21.28 -8.56 9.82
N LYS A 103 -22.08 -7.57 9.53
CA LYS A 103 -22.47 -6.54 10.50
C LYS A 103 -23.59 -7.04 11.41
#